data_a0f5ba96de82d062e25454776a99a3fa
#
_entry.id   a0f5ba96de82d062e25454776a99a3fa
#
_cell.length_a   1.000
_cell.length_b   1.000
_cell.length_c   1.000
_cell.angle_alpha   90.00
_cell.angle_beta   90.00
_cell.angle_gamma   90.00
#
_symmetry.space_group_name_H-M   'P 1'
#
loop_
_entity.id
_entity.type
_entity.pdbx_description
1 polymer ?
#
loop_
_entity_poly.entity_id
_entity_poly.type
_entity_poly.pdbx_seq_one_letter_code
_entity_poly.pdbx_strand_id
1 'polypeptide(L)'
;MRRADGRTDEERERHATIGFRTAGPLLAGLVAFALAGALLGWAVMYGVMFLKLMIVDMPSYQCGGSDCPRGMMPASLLAAVFGGGFFVLARLGAHSSGKLLPVGGACGAFLCGALAGLWPGWLALAWLVGPHMDVAWEVGPDRPSSARVLGYWESGPATVVRVRTDGLYAYNTAQGDARWSASAPDRARVCALSRTARSGTGLVGLERQGAPCGSSVAAVDLESGRFLWQRDNALAENATGYDITGVASTHATAVVVEKLGTLVGLGLRDGSERWRVDAPPDCGVSALGASGDRVLAVLECSGESSTGETAWLWAVDATSGSSDWRSPLPTSGPVSAAHILSADPIVVYAAGQDPWGTSGVTVFDADGSRRTVIPIAGPDEDLAFTAFTEGPGPQSMPAFQAVVSGELFISVVNDTKSDRPRGVSAYALADGRRVWHTTFDDGIDMLAPGRDGELTVVTSRWFDQLWRLDARSGTREQKAVVLDGVSLSPLFAVRPTANGGYLFVNLHEDSDEAALFAVD
;
A
#
# COMPACT_ATOMS: atom_id res chain seq x y z
N MET A 1 -42.90 42.90 75.57
CA MET A 1 -42.48 41.51 75.90
C MET A 1 -41.61 40.95 74.81
N ARG A 2 -40.28 41.03 74.95
CA ARG A 2 -39.30 40.42 74.08
C ARG A 2 -38.90 39.10 74.74
N ARG A 3 -39.22 37.96 74.13
CA ARG A 3 -38.61 36.67 74.50
C ARG A 3 -37.23 36.60 73.83
N ALA A 4 -36.20 36.57 74.62
CA ALA A 4 -34.84 36.27 74.19
C ALA A 4 -34.75 34.77 73.91
N ASP A 5 -34.39 34.42 72.67
CA ASP A 5 -34.15 33.07 72.25
C ASP A 5 -32.69 32.73 72.61
N GLY A 6 -32.51 32.17 73.79
CA GLY A 6 -31.18 31.80 74.31
C GLY A 6 -30.81 30.44 73.84
N ARG A 7 -30.46 30.30 72.56
CA ARG A 7 -29.63 29.16 72.07
C ARG A 7 -28.20 29.47 72.44
N THR A 8 -27.67 28.68 73.35
CA THR A 8 -26.31 28.81 73.86
C THR A 8 -25.31 28.51 72.72
N ASP A 9 -24.23 29.28 72.68
CA ASP A 9 -23.11 29.08 71.67
C ASP A 9 -22.56 27.65 71.67
N GLU A 10 -22.69 26.94 72.76
CA GLU A 10 -22.31 25.52 72.89
C GLU A 10 -23.18 24.58 72.03
N GLU A 11 -24.43 24.85 71.74
CA GLU A 11 -25.26 24.09 70.81
C GLU A 11 -24.85 24.33 69.34
N ARG A 12 -24.43 25.58 69.02
CA ARG A 12 -23.90 25.92 67.70
C ARG A 12 -22.58 25.28 67.44
N GLU A 13 -21.66 25.23 68.42
CA GLU A 13 -20.36 24.54 68.28
C GLU A 13 -20.57 23.03 68.20
N ARG A 14 -21.50 22.41 68.95
CA ARG A 14 -21.76 20.95 68.80
C ARG A 14 -22.36 20.61 67.44
N HIS A 15 -23.28 21.42 66.91
CA HIS A 15 -23.81 21.16 65.55
C HIS A 15 -22.77 21.39 64.48
N ALA A 16 -21.88 22.38 64.58
CA ALA A 16 -20.79 22.62 63.65
C ALA A 16 -19.77 21.49 63.72
N THR A 17 -19.37 20.98 64.88
CA THR A 17 -18.41 19.89 65.06
C THR A 17 -18.96 18.52 64.62
N ILE A 18 -20.28 18.29 64.83
CA ILE A 18 -20.92 17.05 64.32
C ILE A 18 -21.05 17.10 62.80
N GLY A 19 -21.36 18.27 62.19
CA GLY A 19 -21.39 18.45 60.73
C GLY A 19 -20.02 18.23 60.06
N PHE A 20 -18.95 18.69 60.68
CA PHE A 20 -17.57 18.49 60.15
C PHE A 20 -17.07 17.02 60.28
N ARG A 21 -17.44 16.32 61.37
CA ARG A 21 -17.05 14.92 61.59
C ARG A 21 -17.76 13.94 60.66
N THR A 22 -18.95 14.28 60.15
CA THR A 22 -19.70 13.43 59.21
C THR A 22 -19.47 13.82 57.76
N ALA A 23 -19.10 15.07 57.44
CA ALA A 23 -18.84 15.53 56.07
C ALA A 23 -17.53 14.95 55.48
N GLY A 24 -16.51 14.79 56.31
CA GLY A 24 -15.20 14.23 55.84
C GLY A 24 -15.29 12.84 55.23
N PRO A 25 -15.84 11.84 55.94
CA PRO A 25 -15.94 10.48 55.39
C PRO A 25 -16.94 10.37 54.22
N LEU A 26 -17.96 11.19 54.15
CA LEU A 26 -18.88 11.26 53.03
C LEU A 26 -18.19 11.80 51.77
N LEU A 27 -17.46 12.90 51.88
CA LEU A 27 -16.69 13.48 50.80
C LEU A 27 -15.62 12.53 50.30
N ALA A 28 -14.87 11.90 51.20
CA ALA A 28 -13.87 10.91 50.88
C ALA A 28 -14.47 9.69 50.12
N GLY A 29 -15.65 9.24 50.53
CA GLY A 29 -16.37 8.16 49.85
C GLY A 29 -16.81 8.55 48.44
N LEU A 30 -17.37 9.75 48.24
CA LEU A 30 -17.78 10.26 46.93
C LEU A 30 -16.59 10.42 46.00
N VAL A 31 -15.48 10.97 46.47
CA VAL A 31 -14.24 11.11 45.71
C VAL A 31 -13.69 9.73 45.31
N ALA A 32 -13.68 8.78 46.25
CA ALA A 32 -13.22 7.43 45.95
C ALA A 32 -14.08 6.73 44.90
N PHE A 33 -15.41 6.88 44.93
CA PHE A 33 -16.29 6.34 43.89
C PHE A 33 -16.13 7.05 42.55
N ALA A 34 -15.93 8.37 42.52
CA ALA A 34 -15.66 9.11 41.29
C ALA A 34 -14.34 8.70 40.66
N LEU A 35 -13.28 8.55 41.46
CA LEU A 35 -11.98 8.04 40.97
C LEU A 35 -12.06 6.58 40.51
N ALA A 36 -12.80 5.73 41.21
CA ALA A 36 -13.04 4.36 40.79
C ALA A 36 -13.76 4.31 39.43
N GLY A 37 -14.78 5.19 39.26
CA GLY A 37 -15.46 5.32 37.97
C GLY A 37 -14.53 5.77 36.86
N ALA A 38 -13.68 6.76 37.10
CA ALA A 38 -12.70 7.23 36.12
C ALA A 38 -11.71 6.12 35.71
N LEU A 39 -11.19 5.36 36.68
CA LEU A 39 -10.30 4.23 36.41
C LEU A 39 -11.00 3.10 35.62
N LEU A 40 -12.29 2.85 35.91
CA LEU A 40 -13.07 1.91 35.13
C LEU A 40 -13.27 2.42 33.67
N GLY A 41 -13.56 3.71 33.48
CA GLY A 41 -13.66 4.31 32.16
C GLY A 41 -12.38 4.09 31.33
N TRP A 42 -11.22 4.31 31.95
CA TRP A 42 -9.93 4.03 31.32
C TRP A 42 -9.72 2.53 31.03
N ALA A 43 -10.02 1.67 32.01
CA ALA A 43 -9.90 0.22 31.83
C ALA A 43 -10.78 -0.30 30.69
N VAL A 44 -11.99 0.23 30.55
CA VAL A 44 -12.91 -0.11 29.45
C VAL A 44 -12.33 0.33 28.10
N MET A 45 -11.79 1.55 27.98
CA MET A 45 -11.20 2.04 26.74
C MET A 45 -10.03 1.16 26.29
N TYR A 46 -9.09 0.85 27.20
CA TYR A 46 -7.97 -0.03 26.87
C TYR A 46 -8.39 -1.49 26.66
N GLY A 47 -9.41 -1.95 27.36
CA GLY A 47 -9.99 -3.29 27.20
C GLY A 47 -10.68 -3.46 25.84
N VAL A 48 -11.44 -2.45 25.39
CA VAL A 48 -12.06 -2.43 24.05
C VAL A 48 -10.99 -2.39 22.97
N MET A 49 -9.96 -1.57 23.12
CA MET A 49 -8.82 -1.57 22.23
C MET A 49 -8.18 -2.96 22.15
N PHE A 50 -7.85 -3.56 23.28
CA PHE A 50 -7.28 -4.91 23.33
C PHE A 50 -8.19 -5.94 22.67
N LEU A 51 -9.50 -5.85 22.91
CA LEU A 51 -10.49 -6.79 22.36
C LEU A 51 -10.63 -6.63 20.84
N LYS A 52 -10.66 -5.38 20.34
CA LYS A 52 -10.66 -5.08 18.91
C LYS A 52 -9.42 -5.73 18.26
N LEU A 53 -8.27 -5.51 18.82
CA LEU A 53 -7.02 -6.06 18.39
C LEU A 53 -7.02 -7.61 18.36
N MET A 54 -7.62 -8.26 19.35
CA MET A 54 -7.69 -9.72 19.43
C MET A 54 -8.72 -10.36 18.49
N ILE A 55 -9.84 -9.70 18.24
CA ILE A 55 -10.97 -10.28 17.50
C ILE A 55 -10.94 -9.90 16.03
N VAL A 56 -10.58 -8.65 15.73
CA VAL A 56 -10.64 -8.12 14.35
C VAL A 56 -9.33 -8.36 13.63
N ASP A 57 -8.20 -8.11 14.30
CA ASP A 57 -6.90 -8.09 13.65
C ASP A 57 -6.10 -9.40 13.79
N MET A 58 -6.60 -10.39 14.56
CA MET A 58 -5.92 -11.67 14.77
C MET A 58 -6.84 -12.90 14.68
N PRO A 59 -7.50 -13.16 13.56
CA PRO A 59 -8.36 -14.35 13.47
C PRO A 59 -7.58 -15.68 13.47
N SER A 60 -6.24 -15.69 13.29
CA SER A 60 -5.50 -16.95 13.08
C SER A 60 -4.06 -17.01 13.60
N TYR A 61 -3.52 -16.00 14.28
CA TYR A 61 -2.12 -16.01 14.72
C TYR A 61 -1.97 -16.12 16.24
N GLN A 62 -1.08 -17.03 16.66
CA GLN A 62 -0.60 -17.08 18.04
C GLN A 62 0.49 -16.02 18.20
N CYS A 63 0.28 -15.03 19.05
CA CYS A 63 1.31 -14.09 19.45
C CYS A 63 2.47 -14.81 20.11
N GLY A 64 3.65 -14.75 19.51
CA GLY A 64 4.90 -15.26 20.07
C GLY A 64 6.07 -14.30 19.82
N GLY A 65 6.76 -13.88 20.85
CA GLY A 65 8.00 -13.09 20.73
C GLY A 65 7.80 -11.67 20.17
N SER A 66 8.57 -11.30 19.15
CA SER A 66 8.56 -9.98 18.49
C SER A 66 7.32 -9.71 17.64
N ASP A 67 6.52 -10.75 17.36
CA ASP A 67 5.40 -10.68 16.41
C ASP A 67 4.08 -10.27 17.05
N CYS A 68 4.10 -9.97 18.36
CA CYS A 68 2.95 -9.39 19.01
C CYS A 68 2.82 -7.91 18.70
N PRO A 69 1.60 -7.44 18.50
CA PRO A 69 1.25 -6.06 18.25
C PRO A 69 1.81 -5.07 19.26
N ARG A 70 2.45 -4.00 18.82
CA ARG A 70 2.76 -2.88 19.69
C ARG A 70 1.47 -2.34 20.27
N GLY A 71 1.48 -2.04 21.54
CA GLY A 71 0.27 -1.56 22.21
C GLY A 71 -0.61 -2.66 22.82
N MET A 72 -0.56 -3.93 22.40
CA MET A 72 -1.33 -4.99 23.07
C MET A 72 -0.84 -5.24 24.48
N MET A 73 0.46 -5.44 24.65
CA MET A 73 1.04 -5.58 25.99
C MET A 73 0.78 -4.35 26.86
N PRO A 74 1.08 -3.12 26.41
CA PRO A 74 0.70 -1.92 27.16
C PRO A 74 -0.80 -1.79 27.37
N ALA A 75 -1.65 -2.04 26.37
CA ALA A 75 -3.10 -1.93 26.52
C ALA A 75 -3.65 -2.94 27.51
N SER A 76 -3.23 -4.20 27.45
CA SER A 76 -3.64 -5.23 28.40
C SER A 76 -3.15 -4.93 29.82
N LEU A 77 -1.89 -4.48 29.95
CA LEU A 77 -1.32 -4.10 31.24
C LEU A 77 -2.05 -2.89 31.84
N LEU A 78 -2.30 -1.86 31.04
CA LEU A 78 -3.04 -0.67 31.48
C LEU A 78 -4.50 -1.01 31.83
N ALA A 79 -5.17 -1.83 31.05
CA ALA A 79 -6.52 -2.31 31.38
C ALA A 79 -6.53 -3.07 32.73
N ALA A 80 -5.54 -3.93 32.95
CA ALA A 80 -5.40 -4.67 34.20
C ALA A 80 -5.08 -3.75 35.40
N VAL A 81 -4.14 -2.79 35.23
CA VAL A 81 -3.76 -1.84 36.28
C VAL A 81 -4.94 -0.93 36.64
N PHE A 82 -5.61 -0.35 35.66
CA PHE A 82 -6.77 0.52 35.91
C PHE A 82 -7.98 -0.26 36.42
N GLY A 83 -8.21 -1.48 35.94
CA GLY A 83 -9.22 -2.39 36.45
C GLY A 83 -8.94 -2.80 37.91
N GLY A 84 -7.70 -3.13 38.25
CA GLY A 84 -7.25 -3.41 39.61
C GLY A 84 -7.42 -2.20 40.53
N GLY A 85 -6.98 -1.03 40.08
CA GLY A 85 -7.17 0.25 40.80
C GLY A 85 -8.64 0.59 41.06
N PHE A 86 -9.52 0.32 40.09
CA PHE A 86 -10.97 0.44 40.27
C PHE A 86 -11.46 -0.42 41.45
N PHE A 87 -11.12 -1.71 41.50
CA PHE A 87 -11.54 -2.60 42.57
C PHE A 87 -11.06 -2.13 43.95
N VAL A 88 -9.81 -1.64 44.04
CA VAL A 88 -9.24 -1.13 45.27
C VAL A 88 -10.00 0.14 45.74
N LEU A 89 -10.18 1.11 44.84
CA LEU A 89 -10.87 2.36 45.20
C LEU A 89 -12.35 2.18 45.45
N ALA A 90 -13.03 1.31 44.71
CA ALA A 90 -14.43 0.98 45.00
C ALA A 90 -14.60 0.34 46.38
N ARG A 91 -13.66 -0.54 46.77
CA ARG A 91 -13.66 -1.18 48.08
C ARG A 91 -13.34 -0.19 49.21
N LEU A 92 -12.38 0.70 49.00
CA LEU A 92 -12.05 1.80 49.93
C LEU A 92 -13.23 2.78 50.09
N GLY A 93 -13.87 3.15 48.97
CA GLY A 93 -15.07 3.98 48.97
C GLY A 93 -16.22 3.35 49.77
N ALA A 94 -16.46 2.06 49.54
CA ALA A 94 -17.47 1.31 50.29
C ALA A 94 -17.14 1.20 51.80
N HIS A 95 -15.87 1.06 52.14
CA HIS A 95 -15.41 0.94 53.52
C HIS A 95 -15.45 2.30 54.26
N SER A 96 -15.03 3.38 53.58
CA SER A 96 -14.98 4.72 54.18
C SER A 96 -16.36 5.40 54.30
N SER A 97 -17.29 5.11 53.39
CA SER A 97 -18.63 5.69 53.39
C SER A 97 -19.62 4.98 54.33
N GLY A 98 -19.37 3.73 54.67
CA GLY A 98 -20.22 2.94 55.56
C GLY A 98 -21.70 3.00 55.17
N LYS A 99 -22.59 3.16 56.18
CA LYS A 99 -24.03 3.32 55.98
C LYS A 99 -24.49 4.78 55.70
N LEU A 100 -23.52 5.71 55.59
CA LEU A 100 -23.79 7.14 55.49
C LEU A 100 -24.10 7.63 54.08
N LEU A 101 -23.61 6.94 53.06
CA LEU A 101 -23.85 7.31 51.66
C LEU A 101 -25.11 6.63 51.11
N PRO A 102 -26.12 7.41 50.64
CA PRO A 102 -27.24 6.82 49.93
C PRO A 102 -26.74 6.19 48.62
N VAL A 103 -27.26 5.00 48.29
CA VAL A 103 -26.86 4.24 47.08
C VAL A 103 -26.91 5.11 45.82
N GLY A 104 -27.90 5.99 45.69
CA GLY A 104 -28.02 6.93 44.57
C GLY A 104 -26.85 7.92 44.45
N GLY A 105 -26.31 8.39 45.58
CA GLY A 105 -25.14 9.29 45.58
C GLY A 105 -23.87 8.60 45.18
N ALA A 106 -23.66 7.36 45.64
CA ALA A 106 -22.50 6.55 45.22
C ALA A 106 -22.55 6.20 43.74
N CYS A 107 -23.71 5.77 43.23
CA CYS A 107 -23.92 5.49 41.81
C CYS A 107 -23.74 6.74 40.94
N GLY A 108 -24.27 7.90 41.39
CA GLY A 108 -24.11 9.17 40.68
C GLY A 108 -22.64 9.60 40.59
N ALA A 109 -21.89 9.56 41.69
CA ALA A 109 -20.47 9.89 41.71
C ALA A 109 -19.65 8.93 40.82
N PHE A 110 -19.98 7.65 40.87
CA PHE A 110 -19.35 6.63 40.04
C PHE A 110 -19.59 6.85 38.53
N LEU A 111 -20.85 7.09 38.12
CA LEU A 111 -21.20 7.36 36.72
C LEU A 111 -20.57 8.65 36.21
N CYS A 112 -20.59 9.72 37.01
CA CYS A 112 -19.90 10.97 36.66
C CYS A 112 -18.39 10.75 36.50
N GLY A 113 -17.78 9.96 37.38
CA GLY A 113 -16.38 9.58 37.28
C GLY A 113 -16.08 8.77 36.04
N ALA A 114 -16.92 7.77 35.72
CA ALA A 114 -16.75 6.94 34.53
C ALA A 114 -16.83 7.76 33.22
N LEU A 115 -17.82 8.64 33.11
CA LEU A 115 -17.97 9.55 31.98
C LEU A 115 -16.80 10.55 31.89
N ALA A 116 -16.36 11.11 33.02
CA ALA A 116 -15.19 11.98 33.08
C ALA A 116 -13.90 11.25 32.77
N GLY A 117 -13.80 9.96 33.06
CA GLY A 117 -12.64 9.11 32.71
C GLY A 117 -12.58 8.69 31.24
N LEU A 118 -13.73 8.56 30.60
CA LEU A 118 -13.78 8.23 29.17
C LEU A 118 -13.07 9.28 28.30
N TRP A 119 -13.22 10.57 28.61
CA TRP A 119 -12.61 11.65 27.86
C TRP A 119 -11.06 11.63 27.88
N PRO A 120 -10.37 11.60 29.04
CA PRO A 120 -8.93 11.45 29.07
C PRO A 120 -8.44 10.10 28.50
N GLY A 121 -9.24 9.03 28.69
CA GLY A 121 -8.97 7.73 28.09
C GLY A 121 -8.96 7.80 26.56
N TRP A 122 -9.93 8.47 25.98
CA TRP A 122 -9.99 8.76 24.55
C TRP A 122 -8.80 9.60 24.08
N LEU A 123 -8.45 10.68 24.79
CA LEU A 123 -7.29 11.50 24.44
C LEU A 123 -5.98 10.71 24.52
N ALA A 124 -5.83 9.87 25.54
CA ALA A 124 -4.65 9.01 25.68
C ALA A 124 -4.59 7.96 24.55
N LEU A 125 -5.73 7.40 24.16
CA LEU A 125 -5.83 6.48 23.03
C LEU A 125 -5.49 7.19 21.71
N ALA A 126 -6.08 8.35 21.47
CA ALA A 126 -5.80 9.16 20.26
C ALA A 126 -4.31 9.58 20.19
N TRP A 127 -3.70 9.90 21.35
CA TRP A 127 -2.28 10.19 21.42
C TRP A 127 -1.42 8.96 21.16
N LEU A 128 -1.83 7.76 21.64
CA LEU A 128 -1.11 6.51 21.43
C LEU A 128 -1.20 6.02 19.99
N VAL A 129 -2.35 6.19 19.36
CA VAL A 129 -2.63 5.79 17.98
C VAL A 129 -2.03 6.79 16.99
N GLY A 130 -1.98 8.08 17.34
CA GLY A 130 -1.50 9.16 16.48
C GLY A 130 -2.61 9.76 15.62
N PRO A 131 -2.24 10.60 14.64
CA PRO A 131 -3.21 11.17 13.70
C PRO A 131 -3.84 10.05 12.85
N HIS A 132 -5.14 10.11 12.67
CA HIS A 132 -5.90 9.13 11.89
C HIS A 132 -6.59 9.82 10.72
N MET A 133 -6.83 9.04 9.69
CA MET A 133 -7.63 9.42 8.52
C MET A 133 -8.86 8.54 8.47
N ASP A 134 -9.97 9.14 8.14
CA ASP A 134 -11.23 8.44 7.96
C ASP A 134 -11.46 8.11 6.49
N VAL A 135 -12.25 7.07 6.22
CA VAL A 135 -12.67 6.74 4.86
C VAL A 135 -13.66 7.81 4.39
N ALA A 136 -13.24 8.62 3.42
CA ALA A 136 -14.06 9.69 2.85
C ALA A 136 -15.15 9.14 1.94
N TRP A 137 -14.82 8.12 1.17
CA TRP A 137 -15.73 7.37 0.30
C TRP A 137 -15.13 6.02 -0.09
N GLU A 138 -15.99 5.09 -0.47
CA GLU A 138 -15.61 3.77 -0.97
C GLU A 138 -16.47 3.33 -2.15
N VAL A 139 -15.90 2.54 -3.03
CA VAL A 139 -16.59 1.78 -4.08
C VAL A 139 -16.68 0.34 -3.62
N GLY A 140 -17.87 -0.20 -3.53
CA GLY A 140 -18.07 -1.56 -3.04
C GLY A 140 -17.28 -2.62 -3.82
N PRO A 141 -17.27 -3.87 -3.32
CA PRO A 141 -16.55 -4.98 -3.93
C PRO A 141 -16.92 -5.21 -5.39
N ASP A 142 -15.98 -5.71 -6.16
CA ASP A 142 -16.19 -6.02 -7.58
C ASP A 142 -17.29 -7.08 -7.79
N ARG A 143 -18.09 -6.88 -8.82
CA ARG A 143 -19.10 -7.85 -9.27
C ARG A 143 -18.99 -8.05 -10.79
N PRO A 144 -18.94 -9.28 -11.30
CA PRO A 144 -18.79 -10.52 -10.54
C PRO A 144 -17.40 -10.65 -9.91
N SER A 145 -17.30 -11.29 -8.76
CA SER A 145 -16.04 -11.52 -8.05
C SER A 145 -15.06 -12.40 -8.84
N SER A 146 -15.55 -13.19 -9.80
CA SER A 146 -14.72 -14.02 -10.69
C SER A 146 -13.95 -13.24 -11.76
N ALA A 147 -14.21 -11.94 -11.93
CA ALA A 147 -13.47 -11.10 -12.85
C ALA A 147 -12.23 -10.55 -12.17
N ARG A 148 -11.06 -11.06 -12.59
CA ARG A 148 -9.77 -10.68 -12.00
C ARG A 148 -9.40 -9.24 -12.35
N VAL A 149 -8.78 -8.54 -11.42
CA VAL A 149 -8.19 -7.23 -11.64
C VAL A 149 -6.83 -7.41 -12.31
N LEU A 150 -6.62 -6.70 -13.40
CA LEU A 150 -5.36 -6.71 -14.13
C LEU A 150 -4.47 -5.52 -13.79
N GLY A 151 -5.08 -4.42 -13.33
CA GLY A 151 -4.37 -3.22 -13.01
C GLY A 151 -5.22 -1.97 -13.15
N TYR A 152 -4.55 -0.82 -13.24
CA TYR A 152 -5.24 0.46 -13.40
C TYR A 152 -4.40 1.46 -14.18
N TRP A 153 -5.05 2.50 -14.68
CA TRP A 153 -4.43 3.70 -15.23
C TRP A 153 -4.98 4.95 -14.56
N GLU A 154 -4.18 5.98 -14.55
CA GLU A 154 -4.61 7.34 -14.22
C GLU A 154 -4.88 8.11 -15.51
N SER A 155 -6.07 8.71 -15.61
CA SER A 155 -6.42 9.64 -16.67
C SER A 155 -6.54 11.06 -16.09
N GLY A 156 -5.40 11.73 -15.98
CA GLY A 156 -5.28 12.99 -15.25
C GLY A 156 -5.51 12.82 -13.72
N PRO A 157 -5.61 13.93 -12.98
CA PRO A 157 -5.73 13.88 -11.51
C PRO A 157 -7.11 13.46 -11.02
N ALA A 158 -8.13 13.49 -11.90
CA ALA A 158 -9.54 13.32 -11.51
C ALA A 158 -10.14 11.96 -11.87
N THR A 159 -9.39 11.07 -12.54
CA THR A 159 -9.93 9.79 -13.01
C THR A 159 -8.95 8.67 -12.84
N VAL A 160 -9.40 7.60 -12.20
CA VAL A 160 -8.74 6.31 -12.19
C VAL A 160 -9.56 5.32 -13.02
N VAL A 161 -8.89 4.54 -13.86
CA VAL A 161 -9.50 3.51 -14.70
C VAL A 161 -8.99 2.16 -14.24
N ARG A 162 -9.82 1.38 -13.60
CA ARG A 162 -9.54 -0.02 -13.25
C ARG A 162 -9.75 -0.91 -14.46
N VAL A 163 -8.81 -1.81 -14.69
CA VAL A 163 -8.84 -2.79 -15.78
C VAL A 163 -9.04 -4.15 -15.17
N ARG A 164 -10.11 -4.83 -15.58
CA ARG A 164 -10.47 -6.16 -15.15
C ARG A 164 -10.61 -7.08 -16.35
N THR A 165 -10.63 -8.38 -16.11
CA THR A 165 -10.78 -9.37 -17.20
C THR A 165 -12.14 -9.26 -17.94
N ASP A 166 -13.15 -8.68 -17.31
CA ASP A 166 -14.49 -8.47 -17.91
C ASP A 166 -14.68 -7.08 -18.54
N GLY A 167 -13.76 -6.15 -18.30
CA GLY A 167 -13.86 -4.79 -18.87
C GLY A 167 -13.06 -3.73 -18.13
N LEU A 168 -13.35 -2.49 -18.47
CA LEU A 168 -12.72 -1.30 -17.93
C LEU A 168 -13.75 -0.45 -17.17
N TYR A 169 -13.37 0.11 -16.04
CA TYR A 169 -14.24 0.84 -15.14
C TYR A 169 -13.56 2.11 -14.67
N ALA A 170 -14.09 3.27 -15.03
CA ALA A 170 -13.54 4.56 -14.66
C ALA A 170 -14.33 5.20 -13.50
N TYR A 171 -13.59 5.75 -12.56
CA TYR A 171 -14.13 6.37 -11.36
C TYR A 171 -13.55 7.77 -11.16
N ASN A 172 -14.35 8.65 -10.57
CA ASN A 172 -13.92 9.96 -10.12
C ASN A 172 -13.09 9.81 -8.82
N THR A 173 -11.87 10.31 -8.81
CA THR A 173 -10.97 10.19 -7.64
C THR A 173 -11.40 11.04 -6.44
N ALA A 174 -12.28 12.03 -6.63
CA ALA A 174 -12.72 12.89 -5.53
C ALA A 174 -13.94 12.34 -4.77
N GLN A 175 -14.77 11.52 -5.40
CA GLN A 175 -16.07 11.08 -4.85
C GLN A 175 -16.35 9.59 -5.02
N GLY A 176 -15.53 8.86 -5.79
CA GLY A 176 -15.74 7.44 -6.10
C GLY A 176 -16.82 7.15 -7.11
N ASP A 177 -17.50 8.17 -7.65
CA ASP A 177 -18.57 7.98 -8.61
C ASP A 177 -18.07 7.34 -9.90
N ALA A 178 -18.82 6.36 -10.42
CA ALA A 178 -18.53 5.76 -11.71
C ALA A 178 -18.73 6.80 -12.83
N ARG A 179 -17.72 6.97 -13.68
CA ARG A 179 -17.76 7.86 -14.83
C ARG A 179 -18.25 7.15 -16.08
N TRP A 180 -17.65 6.00 -16.35
CA TRP A 180 -18.01 5.13 -17.47
C TRP A 180 -17.54 3.70 -17.19
N SER A 181 -18.11 2.76 -17.94
CA SER A 181 -17.62 1.39 -18.02
C SER A 181 -17.66 0.93 -19.48
N ALA A 182 -16.72 0.07 -19.85
CA ALA A 182 -16.61 -0.47 -21.20
C ALA A 182 -16.27 -1.96 -21.13
N SER A 183 -17.15 -2.79 -21.70
CA SER A 183 -16.85 -4.22 -21.88
C SER A 183 -15.90 -4.39 -23.08
N ALA A 184 -15.06 -5.42 -23.01
CA ALA A 184 -14.21 -5.76 -24.14
C ALA A 184 -15.04 -6.07 -25.40
N PRO A 185 -14.60 -5.64 -26.59
CA PRO A 185 -15.29 -5.90 -27.83
C PRO A 185 -15.35 -7.40 -28.15
N ASP A 186 -16.32 -7.81 -28.95
CA ASP A 186 -16.50 -9.19 -29.44
C ASP A 186 -16.63 -10.25 -28.32
N ARG A 187 -17.06 -9.88 -27.11
CA ARG A 187 -17.10 -10.75 -25.93
C ARG A 187 -15.73 -11.32 -25.56
N ALA A 188 -14.67 -10.67 -25.97
CA ALA A 188 -13.32 -11.03 -25.53
C ALA A 188 -13.13 -10.73 -24.04
N ARG A 189 -12.10 -11.33 -23.46
CA ARG A 189 -11.64 -10.99 -22.11
C ARG A 189 -10.42 -10.10 -22.21
N VAL A 190 -10.32 -9.11 -21.35
CA VAL A 190 -9.05 -8.38 -21.19
C VAL A 190 -8.10 -9.30 -20.44
N CYS A 191 -6.87 -9.43 -20.90
CA CYS A 191 -5.88 -10.34 -20.33
C CYS A 191 -4.49 -9.72 -20.15
N ALA A 192 -4.26 -8.54 -20.74
CA ALA A 192 -3.04 -7.76 -20.55
C ALA A 192 -3.37 -6.26 -20.67
N LEU A 193 -2.49 -5.42 -20.15
CA LEU A 193 -2.57 -3.97 -20.28
C LEU A 193 -1.20 -3.33 -20.38
N SER A 194 -1.08 -2.16 -21.01
CA SER A 194 0.13 -1.38 -20.98
C SER A 194 0.37 -0.84 -19.57
N ARG A 195 1.61 -0.87 -19.12
CA ARG A 195 2.01 -0.39 -17.78
C ARG A 195 1.65 1.07 -17.54
N THR A 196 1.71 1.87 -18.58
CA THR A 196 1.37 3.30 -18.55
C THR A 196 0.41 3.62 -19.68
N ALA A 197 -0.54 4.51 -19.39
CA ALA A 197 -1.33 5.19 -20.42
C ALA A 197 -0.57 6.42 -20.91
N ARG A 198 -0.65 6.70 -22.20
CA ARG A 198 -0.02 7.87 -22.82
C ARG A 198 -1.03 8.65 -23.66
N SER A 199 -0.94 9.97 -23.64
CA SER A 199 -1.84 10.87 -24.40
C SER A 199 -3.33 10.52 -24.22
N GLY A 200 -3.74 10.13 -22.99
CA GLY A 200 -5.11 9.74 -22.69
C GLY A 200 -5.53 8.39 -23.30
N THR A 201 -4.58 7.56 -23.71
CA THR A 201 -4.85 6.26 -24.34
C THR A 201 -4.15 5.14 -23.58
N GLY A 202 -4.90 4.10 -23.22
CA GLY A 202 -4.41 2.85 -22.69
C GLY A 202 -4.45 1.73 -23.74
N LEU A 203 -3.55 0.75 -23.63
CA LEU A 203 -3.53 -0.43 -24.49
C LEU A 203 -3.91 -1.66 -23.69
N VAL A 204 -4.75 -2.52 -24.28
CA VAL A 204 -5.13 -3.80 -23.71
C VAL A 204 -4.88 -4.94 -24.68
N GLY A 205 -4.40 -6.06 -24.13
CA GLY A 205 -4.42 -7.35 -24.80
C GLY A 205 -5.76 -8.03 -24.53
N LEU A 206 -6.30 -8.66 -25.55
CA LEU A 206 -7.60 -9.32 -25.53
C LEU A 206 -7.44 -10.82 -25.84
N GLU A 207 -8.18 -11.63 -25.07
CA GLU A 207 -8.31 -13.06 -25.26
C GLU A 207 -9.69 -13.36 -25.85
N ARG A 208 -9.76 -13.95 -27.04
CA ARG A 208 -10.99 -14.47 -27.62
C ARG A 208 -11.20 -15.92 -27.18
N GLN A 209 -12.44 -16.36 -27.16
CA GLN A 209 -12.78 -17.74 -26.80
C GLN A 209 -11.99 -18.75 -27.66
N GLY A 210 -11.16 -19.56 -27.00
CA GLY A 210 -10.32 -20.57 -27.66
C GLY A 210 -9.02 -20.05 -28.26
N ALA A 211 -8.68 -18.80 -28.04
CA ALA A 211 -7.41 -18.21 -28.47
C ALA A 211 -6.58 -17.75 -27.25
N PRO A 212 -5.25 -17.70 -27.35
CA PRO A 212 -4.40 -17.24 -26.24
C PRO A 212 -4.61 -15.75 -25.92
N CYS A 213 -4.12 -15.33 -24.76
CA CYS A 213 -4.05 -13.91 -24.40
C CYS A 213 -3.32 -13.12 -25.48
N GLY A 214 -3.86 -11.94 -25.83
CA GLY A 214 -3.31 -11.09 -26.86
C GLY A 214 -3.54 -11.57 -28.29
N SER A 215 -4.48 -12.50 -28.51
CA SER A 215 -4.96 -12.81 -29.87
C SER A 215 -5.52 -11.59 -30.60
N SER A 216 -5.86 -10.55 -29.89
CA SER A 216 -6.02 -9.18 -30.42
C SER A 216 -5.56 -8.15 -29.40
N VAL A 217 -5.22 -6.96 -29.90
CA VAL A 217 -4.83 -5.79 -29.11
C VAL A 217 -5.74 -4.61 -29.45
N ALA A 218 -6.07 -3.82 -28.46
CA ALA A 218 -6.92 -2.65 -28.66
C ALA A 218 -6.39 -1.44 -27.90
N ALA A 219 -6.67 -0.24 -28.44
CA ALA A 219 -6.46 1.02 -27.75
C ALA A 219 -7.79 1.56 -27.23
N VAL A 220 -7.73 2.14 -26.04
CA VAL A 220 -8.89 2.70 -25.35
C VAL A 220 -8.65 4.18 -25.04
N ASP A 221 -9.59 5.02 -25.39
CA ASP A 221 -9.64 6.41 -24.95
C ASP A 221 -10.09 6.45 -23.48
N LEU A 222 -9.23 6.94 -22.60
CA LEU A 222 -9.47 6.88 -21.15
C LEU A 222 -10.45 7.96 -20.65
N GLU A 223 -10.76 8.96 -21.47
CA GLU A 223 -11.75 9.96 -21.12
C GLU A 223 -13.18 9.43 -21.31
N SER A 224 -13.39 8.68 -22.41
CA SER A 224 -14.71 8.21 -22.84
C SER A 224 -14.94 6.70 -22.65
N GLY A 225 -13.91 5.90 -22.44
CA GLY A 225 -13.97 4.44 -22.44
C GLY A 225 -14.16 3.80 -23.81
N ARG A 226 -14.10 4.63 -24.89
CA ARG A 226 -14.31 4.14 -26.24
C ARG A 226 -13.06 3.45 -26.76
N PHE A 227 -13.25 2.23 -27.34
CA PHE A 227 -12.20 1.58 -28.10
C PHE A 227 -11.93 2.38 -29.39
N LEU A 228 -10.69 2.84 -29.56
CA LEU A 228 -10.28 3.64 -30.73
C LEU A 228 -10.06 2.75 -31.94
N TRP A 229 -9.38 1.64 -31.72
CA TRP A 229 -9.12 0.60 -32.70
C TRP A 229 -8.90 -0.75 -32.01
N GLN A 230 -9.08 -1.82 -32.76
CA GLN A 230 -8.75 -3.19 -32.40
C GLN A 230 -8.06 -3.85 -33.58
N ARG A 231 -7.04 -4.63 -33.32
CA ARG A 231 -6.28 -5.36 -34.32
C ARG A 231 -6.06 -6.80 -33.88
N ASP A 232 -6.26 -7.74 -34.81
CA ASP A 232 -5.84 -9.11 -34.60
C ASP A 232 -4.32 -9.15 -34.51
N ASN A 233 -3.81 -9.85 -33.50
CA ASN A 233 -2.40 -9.95 -33.21
C ASN A 233 -2.06 -11.42 -32.97
N ALA A 234 -0.88 -11.82 -33.40
CA ALA A 234 -0.36 -13.14 -33.09
C ALA A 234 0.64 -13.00 -31.93
N LEU A 235 0.15 -12.60 -30.73
CA LEU A 235 1.01 -12.73 -29.55
C LEU A 235 1.46 -14.18 -29.42
N ALA A 236 2.70 -14.35 -29.03
CA ALA A 236 3.30 -15.65 -28.92
C ALA A 236 2.49 -16.54 -27.97
N GLU A 237 2.10 -17.73 -28.44
CA GLU A 237 1.37 -18.73 -27.65
C GLU A 237 2.12 -19.15 -26.37
N ASN A 238 3.41 -18.82 -26.25
CA ASN A 238 4.28 -19.19 -25.15
C ASN A 238 4.59 -18.03 -24.19
N ALA A 239 3.91 -16.87 -24.31
CA ALA A 239 3.99 -15.78 -23.33
C ALA A 239 3.37 -16.15 -21.96
N THR A 240 3.24 -17.43 -21.66
CA THR A 240 2.50 -17.97 -20.52
C THR A 240 3.29 -18.06 -19.22
N GLY A 241 4.51 -17.52 -19.16
CA GLY A 241 5.32 -17.76 -17.97
C GLY A 241 5.74 -16.54 -17.19
N TYR A 242 5.95 -15.43 -17.85
CA TYR A 242 6.55 -14.26 -17.22
C TYR A 242 5.91 -13.00 -17.78
N ASP A 243 5.72 -12.02 -16.96
CA ASP A 243 5.38 -10.61 -17.04
C ASP A 243 5.29 -9.89 -18.39
N ILE A 244 4.96 -10.59 -19.45
CA ILE A 244 4.86 -9.95 -20.75
C ILE A 244 3.51 -9.26 -20.83
N THR A 245 3.52 -7.97 -20.54
CA THR A 245 2.39 -7.14 -20.94
C THR A 245 2.18 -7.18 -22.44
N GLY A 246 3.19 -7.59 -23.22
CA GLY A 246 3.16 -7.70 -24.67
C GLY A 246 2.86 -6.38 -25.37
N VAL A 247 2.56 -5.33 -24.58
CA VAL A 247 2.13 -4.02 -25.07
C VAL A 247 2.76 -2.88 -24.25
N ALA A 248 3.28 -1.88 -24.94
CA ALA A 248 3.78 -0.65 -24.35
C ALA A 248 3.36 0.55 -25.21
N SER A 249 3.42 1.76 -24.67
CA SER A 249 3.07 2.96 -25.43
C SER A 249 4.03 4.10 -25.18
N THR A 250 4.33 4.84 -26.23
CA THR A 250 4.91 6.18 -26.18
C THR A 250 3.80 7.20 -26.41
N HIS A 251 4.14 8.49 -26.54
CA HIS A 251 3.15 9.53 -26.83
C HIS A 251 2.41 9.34 -28.18
N ALA A 252 3.02 8.66 -29.14
CA ALA A 252 2.49 8.55 -30.49
C ALA A 252 2.39 7.10 -31.01
N THR A 253 3.12 6.17 -30.40
CA THR A 253 3.26 4.81 -30.90
C THR A 253 2.80 3.80 -29.86
N ALA A 254 1.92 2.90 -30.26
CA ALA A 254 1.63 1.68 -29.54
C ALA A 254 2.61 0.60 -30.00
N VAL A 255 3.25 -0.11 -29.10
CA VAL A 255 4.20 -1.18 -29.43
C VAL A 255 3.65 -2.49 -28.93
N VAL A 256 3.67 -3.47 -29.79
CA VAL A 256 3.11 -4.80 -29.55
C VAL A 256 4.19 -5.84 -29.85
N VAL A 257 4.28 -6.86 -29.01
CA VAL A 257 5.11 -8.04 -29.30
C VAL A 257 4.27 -9.02 -30.11
N GLU A 258 4.63 -9.25 -31.36
CA GLU A 258 4.08 -10.32 -32.18
C GLU A 258 5.04 -11.51 -32.20
N LYS A 259 4.51 -12.73 -32.10
CA LYS A 259 5.33 -13.94 -31.97
C LYS A 259 6.35 -13.79 -30.82
N LEU A 260 7.35 -14.60 -30.78
CA LEU A 260 8.30 -14.59 -29.65
C LEU A 260 9.26 -13.38 -29.66
N GLY A 261 9.45 -12.71 -30.78
CA GLY A 261 10.51 -11.71 -30.87
C GLY A 261 10.29 -10.58 -31.86
N THR A 262 9.12 -10.44 -32.47
CA THR A 262 8.84 -9.33 -33.39
C THR A 262 8.18 -8.19 -32.66
N LEU A 263 8.78 -7.00 -32.68
CA LEU A 263 8.13 -5.77 -32.23
C LEU A 263 7.43 -5.09 -33.42
N VAL A 264 6.18 -4.66 -33.19
CA VAL A 264 5.39 -3.91 -34.16
C VAL A 264 4.99 -2.59 -33.58
N GLY A 265 5.34 -1.51 -34.23
CA GLY A 265 4.91 -0.16 -33.90
C GLY A 265 3.67 0.24 -34.68
N LEU A 266 2.64 0.62 -33.94
CA LEU A 266 1.35 1.05 -34.45
C LEU A 266 1.10 2.51 -34.08
N GLY A 267 0.33 3.23 -34.88
CA GLY A 267 -0.18 4.50 -34.48
C GLY A 267 -1.04 4.40 -33.20
N LEU A 268 -0.71 5.14 -32.15
CA LEU A 268 -1.37 5.02 -30.85
C LEU A 268 -2.89 5.23 -30.95
N ARG A 269 -3.35 6.16 -31.79
CA ARG A 269 -4.75 6.53 -31.90
C ARG A 269 -5.50 5.87 -33.07
N ASP A 270 -4.78 5.39 -34.11
CA ASP A 270 -5.39 4.86 -35.34
C ASP A 270 -5.06 3.39 -35.61
N GLY A 271 -4.14 2.80 -34.87
CA GLY A 271 -3.74 1.40 -35.01
C GLY A 271 -3.02 1.07 -36.32
N SER A 272 -2.66 2.08 -37.15
CA SER A 272 -1.96 1.87 -38.41
C SER A 272 -0.53 1.39 -38.15
N GLU A 273 -0.11 0.33 -38.84
CA GLU A 273 1.26 -0.17 -38.74
C GLU A 273 2.24 0.85 -39.31
N ARG A 274 3.22 1.23 -38.52
CA ARG A 274 4.26 2.18 -38.87
C ARG A 274 5.58 1.51 -39.18
N TRP A 275 5.93 0.52 -38.36
CA TRP A 275 7.18 -0.22 -38.49
C TRP A 275 7.06 -1.62 -37.90
N ARG A 276 7.99 -2.46 -38.28
CA ARG A 276 8.16 -3.82 -37.75
C ARG A 276 9.64 -4.13 -37.67
N VAL A 277 10.07 -4.74 -36.55
CA VAL A 277 11.47 -5.15 -36.35
C VAL A 277 11.51 -6.47 -35.62
N ASP A 278 12.36 -7.37 -36.10
CA ASP A 278 12.58 -8.68 -35.48
C ASP A 278 13.72 -8.60 -34.47
N ALA A 279 13.57 -9.28 -33.34
CA ALA A 279 14.69 -9.55 -32.44
C ALA A 279 15.74 -10.44 -33.16
N PRO A 280 16.97 -10.47 -32.66
CA PRO A 280 17.97 -11.41 -33.17
C PRO A 280 17.46 -12.86 -33.18
N PRO A 281 17.97 -13.72 -34.08
CA PRO A 281 17.61 -15.12 -34.08
C PRO A 281 17.76 -15.76 -32.69
N ASP A 282 16.86 -16.69 -32.37
CA ASP A 282 16.83 -17.44 -31.12
C ASP A 282 16.59 -16.60 -29.85
N CYS A 283 16.18 -15.33 -30.01
CA CYS A 283 15.81 -14.44 -28.89
C CYS A 283 14.31 -14.18 -28.86
N GLY A 284 13.73 -14.25 -27.65
CA GLY A 284 12.37 -13.82 -27.35
C GLY A 284 12.34 -12.56 -26.49
N VAL A 285 11.24 -11.83 -26.52
CA VAL A 285 11.00 -10.67 -25.64
C VAL A 285 10.37 -11.15 -24.35
N SER A 286 11.01 -10.88 -23.20
CA SER A 286 10.50 -11.24 -21.86
C SER A 286 9.96 -10.07 -21.06
N ALA A 287 10.33 -8.83 -21.37
CA ALA A 287 9.75 -7.64 -20.80
C ALA A 287 9.77 -6.49 -21.80
N LEU A 288 8.77 -5.60 -21.71
CA LEU A 288 8.62 -4.44 -22.59
C LEU A 288 8.34 -3.17 -21.78
N GLY A 289 9.00 -2.07 -22.13
CA GLY A 289 8.77 -0.75 -21.56
C GLY A 289 8.99 0.34 -22.60
N ALA A 290 8.44 1.52 -22.39
CA ALA A 290 8.62 2.63 -23.31
C ALA A 290 8.61 3.97 -22.58
N SER A 291 9.43 4.92 -23.03
CA SER A 291 9.43 6.30 -22.61
C SER A 291 9.96 7.21 -23.70
N GLY A 292 9.36 8.39 -23.83
CA GLY A 292 9.73 9.32 -24.88
C GLY A 292 9.59 8.70 -26.28
N ASP A 293 10.70 8.69 -27.02
CA ASP A 293 10.78 8.11 -28.36
C ASP A 293 11.52 6.74 -28.35
N ARG A 294 11.65 6.11 -27.19
CA ARG A 294 12.37 4.86 -27.04
C ARG A 294 11.48 3.73 -26.51
N VAL A 295 11.66 2.56 -27.10
CA VAL A 295 11.15 1.28 -26.63
C VAL A 295 12.31 0.47 -26.08
N LEU A 296 12.12 -0.13 -24.94
CA LEU A 296 13.06 -1.05 -24.32
C LEU A 296 12.43 -2.44 -24.27
N ALA A 297 13.18 -3.44 -24.69
CA ALA A 297 12.78 -4.84 -24.58
C ALA A 297 13.89 -5.64 -23.88
N VAL A 298 13.52 -6.46 -22.92
CA VAL A 298 14.42 -7.49 -22.42
C VAL A 298 14.30 -8.69 -23.34
N LEU A 299 15.44 -9.14 -23.86
CA LEU A 299 15.54 -10.31 -24.71
C LEU A 299 16.13 -11.48 -23.94
N GLU A 300 15.53 -12.65 -24.11
CA GLU A 300 16.07 -13.92 -23.69
C GLU A 300 16.46 -14.73 -24.93
N CYS A 301 17.71 -15.16 -24.99
CA CYS A 301 18.27 -15.86 -26.14
C CYS A 301 18.66 -17.29 -25.76
N SER A 302 18.18 -18.27 -26.51
CA SER A 302 18.42 -19.71 -26.26
C SER A 302 19.72 -20.25 -26.88
N GLY A 303 20.41 -19.45 -27.70
CA GLY A 303 21.68 -19.83 -28.30
C GLY A 303 22.83 -19.71 -27.31
N GLU A 304 23.83 -20.62 -27.44
CA GLU A 304 25.11 -20.44 -26.75
C GLU A 304 25.80 -19.18 -27.30
N SER A 305 25.64 -18.06 -26.57
CA SER A 305 26.48 -16.89 -26.78
C SER A 305 27.92 -17.31 -26.49
N SER A 306 28.87 -16.93 -27.36
CA SER A 306 30.32 -17.13 -27.12
C SER A 306 30.80 -16.48 -25.82
N THR A 307 29.96 -15.61 -25.22
CA THR A 307 30.19 -14.90 -23.96
C THR A 307 29.42 -15.50 -22.79
N GLY A 308 28.54 -16.51 -22.99
CA GLY A 308 27.69 -17.10 -21.95
C GLY A 308 26.52 -16.22 -21.53
N GLU A 309 26.30 -15.09 -22.17
CA GLU A 309 25.23 -14.16 -21.87
C GLU A 309 23.95 -14.60 -22.59
N THR A 310 22.89 -14.77 -21.81
CA THR A 310 21.57 -15.23 -22.32
C THR A 310 20.51 -14.15 -22.30
N ALA A 311 20.75 -13.00 -21.62
CA ALA A 311 19.81 -11.90 -21.48
C ALA A 311 20.40 -10.57 -21.95
N TRP A 312 19.57 -9.77 -22.64
CA TRP A 312 19.97 -8.51 -23.23
C TRP A 312 18.88 -7.46 -23.04
N LEU A 313 19.29 -6.22 -22.82
CA LEU A 313 18.42 -5.08 -22.98
C LEU A 313 18.57 -4.53 -24.41
N TRP A 314 17.48 -4.45 -25.12
CA TRP A 314 17.40 -3.95 -26.49
C TRP A 314 16.62 -2.66 -26.56
N ALA A 315 17.21 -1.62 -27.12
CA ALA A 315 16.57 -0.36 -27.38
C ALA A 315 16.22 -0.20 -28.84
N VAL A 316 15.00 0.28 -29.10
CA VAL A 316 14.44 0.53 -30.41
C VAL A 316 13.85 1.94 -30.44
N ASP A 317 14.12 2.69 -31.50
CA ASP A 317 13.47 3.97 -31.73
C ASP A 317 11.97 3.77 -32.01
N ALA A 318 11.13 4.39 -31.21
CA ALA A 318 9.69 4.19 -31.26
C ALA A 318 9.02 4.78 -32.51
N THR A 319 9.70 5.66 -33.23
CA THR A 319 9.16 6.32 -34.43
C THR A 319 9.44 5.53 -35.68
N SER A 320 10.66 5.00 -35.80
CA SER A 320 11.17 4.32 -37.00
C SER A 320 11.26 2.80 -36.86
N GLY A 321 11.28 2.28 -35.66
CA GLY A 321 11.56 0.85 -35.41
C GLY A 321 13.03 0.47 -35.60
N SER A 322 13.93 1.44 -35.77
CA SER A 322 15.36 1.13 -35.88
C SER A 322 15.94 0.67 -34.56
N SER A 323 16.79 -0.35 -34.60
CA SER A 323 17.55 -0.79 -33.43
C SER A 323 18.63 0.25 -33.10
N ASP A 324 18.55 0.86 -31.92
CA ASP A 324 19.54 1.84 -31.47
C ASP A 324 20.78 1.14 -30.92
N TRP A 325 20.57 0.27 -29.95
CA TRP A 325 21.64 -0.49 -29.30
C TRP A 325 21.11 -1.75 -28.59
N ARG A 326 22.03 -2.61 -28.21
CA ARG A 326 21.75 -3.79 -27.38
C ARG A 326 22.87 -3.98 -26.38
N SER A 327 22.52 -4.19 -25.11
CA SER A 327 23.47 -4.34 -24.01
C SER A 327 23.16 -5.58 -23.17
N PRO A 328 24.18 -6.35 -22.73
CA PRO A 328 23.96 -7.53 -21.94
C PRO A 328 23.49 -7.18 -20.54
N LEU A 329 22.55 -7.98 -20.02
CA LEU A 329 22.15 -7.96 -18.62
C LEU A 329 23.07 -8.88 -17.81
N PRO A 330 23.47 -8.48 -16.60
CA PRO A 330 24.39 -9.25 -15.77
C PRO A 330 23.66 -10.40 -15.06
N THR A 331 23.08 -11.32 -15.82
CA THR A 331 22.44 -12.53 -15.29
C THR A 331 23.30 -13.75 -15.62
N SER A 332 23.39 -14.68 -14.68
CA SER A 332 23.99 -16.00 -14.94
C SER A 332 22.90 -16.98 -15.33
N GLY A 333 23.01 -17.48 -16.57
CA GLY A 333 22.03 -18.41 -17.13
C GLY A 333 20.71 -17.75 -17.57
N PRO A 334 19.69 -18.55 -17.88
CA PRO A 334 18.38 -18.07 -18.30
C PRO A 334 17.77 -17.13 -17.26
N VAL A 335 16.98 -16.17 -17.71
CA VAL A 335 16.29 -15.22 -16.84
C VAL A 335 15.12 -15.92 -16.15
N SER A 336 15.00 -15.75 -14.85
CA SER A 336 13.82 -16.17 -14.07
C SER A 336 12.79 -15.06 -13.92
N ALA A 337 13.26 -13.81 -13.90
CA ALA A 337 12.41 -12.63 -13.85
C ALA A 337 13.13 -11.43 -14.47
N ALA A 338 12.40 -10.60 -15.19
CA ALA A 338 12.89 -9.34 -15.72
C ALA A 338 11.81 -8.26 -15.70
N HIS A 339 12.16 -7.07 -15.21
CA HIS A 339 11.26 -5.93 -15.15
C HIS A 339 11.98 -4.64 -15.55
N ILE A 340 11.40 -3.90 -16.47
CA ILE A 340 11.84 -2.55 -16.76
C ILE A 340 11.21 -1.62 -15.72
N LEU A 341 11.93 -1.28 -14.65
CA LEU A 341 11.46 -0.47 -13.55
C LEU A 341 11.23 0.98 -13.97
N SER A 342 12.10 1.49 -14.84
CA SER A 342 11.98 2.79 -15.49
C SER A 342 12.61 2.74 -16.86
N ALA A 343 12.02 3.44 -17.83
CA ALA A 343 12.58 3.60 -19.16
C ALA A 343 13.31 4.94 -19.35
N ASP A 344 13.14 5.88 -18.40
CA ASP A 344 13.86 7.15 -18.33
C ASP A 344 13.85 7.67 -16.87
N PRO A 345 15.00 7.63 -16.17
CA PRO A 345 16.25 6.95 -16.51
C PRO A 345 16.07 5.44 -16.71
N ILE A 346 16.99 4.79 -17.44
CA ILE A 346 16.88 3.37 -17.76
C ILE A 346 17.31 2.52 -16.56
N VAL A 347 16.34 1.86 -15.93
CA VAL A 347 16.56 1.00 -14.76
C VAL A 347 15.84 -0.33 -14.98
N VAL A 348 16.58 -1.42 -14.94
CA VAL A 348 16.07 -2.76 -15.22
C VAL A 348 16.44 -3.71 -14.08
N TYR A 349 15.46 -4.39 -13.54
CA TYR A 349 15.67 -5.54 -12.69
C TYR A 349 15.76 -6.81 -13.54
N ALA A 350 16.74 -7.65 -13.24
CA ALA A 350 16.83 -8.97 -13.81
C ALA A 350 17.39 -9.97 -12.78
N ALA A 351 16.83 -11.16 -12.78
CA ALA A 351 17.26 -12.29 -11.97
C ALA A 351 17.47 -13.52 -12.86
N GLY A 352 18.58 -14.24 -12.63
CA GLY A 352 18.86 -15.52 -13.27
C GLY A 352 18.14 -16.67 -12.57
N GLN A 353 17.98 -17.81 -13.27
CA GLN A 353 17.43 -19.04 -12.68
C GLN A 353 18.38 -19.71 -11.69
N ASP A 354 19.67 -19.43 -11.78
CA ASP A 354 20.65 -19.94 -10.82
C ASP A 354 20.48 -19.18 -9.48
N PRO A 355 20.11 -19.86 -8.38
CA PRO A 355 19.97 -19.23 -7.08
C PRO A 355 21.27 -18.58 -6.56
N TRP A 356 22.40 -19.03 -7.08
CA TRP A 356 23.73 -18.48 -6.79
C TRP A 356 24.20 -17.47 -7.85
N GLY A 357 23.35 -17.23 -8.83
CA GLY A 357 23.63 -16.35 -9.96
C GLY A 357 23.49 -14.88 -9.62
N THR A 358 23.91 -14.05 -10.55
CA THR A 358 23.81 -12.61 -10.42
C THR A 358 22.35 -12.19 -10.61
N SER A 359 21.79 -11.51 -9.61
CA SER A 359 20.49 -10.84 -9.66
C SER A 359 20.68 -9.42 -9.20
N GLY A 360 20.10 -8.46 -9.90
CA GLY A 360 20.29 -7.06 -9.56
C GLY A 360 19.43 -6.08 -10.34
N VAL A 361 19.50 -4.85 -9.89
CA VAL A 361 18.96 -3.68 -10.59
C VAL A 361 20.11 -3.06 -11.37
N THR A 362 20.01 -3.07 -12.69
CA THR A 362 21.02 -2.52 -13.60
C THR A 362 20.55 -1.17 -14.11
N VAL A 363 21.43 -0.19 -14.04
CA VAL A 363 21.24 1.16 -14.58
C VAL A 363 22.04 1.30 -15.86
N PHE A 364 21.40 1.85 -16.89
CA PHE A 364 22.02 2.12 -18.18
C PHE A 364 21.98 3.61 -18.52
N ASP A 365 22.98 4.05 -19.25
CA ASP A 365 22.99 5.33 -19.93
C ASP A 365 22.11 5.30 -21.18
N ALA A 366 21.82 6.45 -21.74
CA ALA A 366 20.96 6.57 -22.92
C ALA A 366 21.55 5.88 -24.17
N ASP A 367 22.86 5.67 -24.21
CA ASP A 367 23.58 4.98 -25.28
C ASP A 367 23.67 3.44 -25.07
N GLY A 368 23.09 2.94 -23.99
CA GLY A 368 23.11 1.52 -23.65
C GLY A 368 24.35 1.09 -22.86
N SER A 369 25.25 1.98 -22.55
CA SER A 369 26.37 1.63 -21.67
C SER A 369 25.87 1.38 -20.25
N ARG A 370 26.35 0.30 -19.64
CA ARG A 370 25.98 -0.06 -18.27
C ARG A 370 26.70 0.87 -17.29
N ARG A 371 25.92 1.64 -16.53
CA ARG A 371 26.42 2.59 -15.55
C ARG A 371 26.77 1.89 -14.24
N THR A 372 25.85 1.13 -13.68
CA THR A 372 26.06 0.41 -12.41
C THR A 372 25.09 -0.76 -12.27
N VAL A 373 25.38 -1.61 -11.28
CA VAL A 373 24.50 -2.70 -10.82
C VAL A 373 24.33 -2.60 -9.32
N ILE A 374 23.10 -2.60 -8.87
CA ILE A 374 22.72 -2.68 -7.46
C ILE A 374 22.31 -4.13 -7.19
N PRO A 375 23.08 -4.89 -6.41
CA PRO A 375 22.79 -6.30 -6.16
C PRO A 375 21.50 -6.47 -5.33
N ILE A 376 20.75 -7.55 -5.55
CA ILE A 376 19.57 -7.89 -4.74
C ILE A 376 20.00 -8.25 -3.33
N ALA A 377 20.98 -9.13 -3.19
CA ALA A 377 21.55 -9.51 -1.92
C ALA A 377 22.79 -8.67 -1.65
N GLY A 378 22.74 -7.87 -0.61
CA GLY A 378 23.84 -7.03 -0.16
C GLY A 378 24.45 -7.52 1.16
N PRO A 379 25.60 -6.97 1.55
CA PRO A 379 26.24 -7.36 2.81
C PRO A 379 25.47 -6.93 4.06
N ASP A 380 24.68 -5.88 3.98
CA ASP A 380 23.96 -5.28 5.10
C ASP A 380 22.44 -5.46 5.00
N GLU A 381 21.91 -5.58 3.79
CA GLU A 381 20.48 -5.64 3.51
C GLU A 381 20.21 -6.26 2.14
N ASP A 382 19.03 -6.87 2.00
CA ASP A 382 18.54 -7.43 0.74
C ASP A 382 17.40 -6.57 0.19
N LEU A 383 17.35 -6.37 -1.13
CA LEU A 383 16.23 -5.71 -1.78
C LEU A 383 15.00 -6.63 -1.72
N ALA A 384 13.87 -6.11 -1.26
CA ALA A 384 12.67 -6.90 -1.07
C ALA A 384 11.78 -6.95 -2.33
N PHE A 385 12.31 -7.53 -3.42
CA PHE A 385 11.55 -7.73 -4.66
C PHE A 385 10.69 -9.00 -4.68
N THR A 386 10.90 -9.91 -3.74
CA THR A 386 10.37 -11.27 -3.80
C THR A 386 8.86 -11.42 -3.66
N ALA A 387 8.16 -10.38 -3.24
CA ALA A 387 6.71 -10.45 -3.05
C ALA A 387 5.89 -10.52 -4.35
N PHE A 388 6.52 -10.40 -5.52
CA PHE A 388 5.82 -10.32 -6.81
C PHE A 388 5.95 -11.56 -7.69
N THR A 389 6.75 -12.55 -7.31
CA THR A 389 7.05 -13.71 -8.15
C THR A 389 6.15 -14.92 -7.92
N GLU A 390 5.30 -14.92 -6.89
CA GLU A 390 4.60 -16.14 -6.46
C GLU A 390 3.08 -16.14 -6.69
N GLY A 391 2.51 -15.17 -7.39
CA GLY A 391 1.06 -15.12 -7.65
C GLY A 391 0.70 -15.25 -9.13
N PRO A 392 -0.45 -15.86 -9.48
CA PRO A 392 -0.95 -15.92 -10.86
C PRO A 392 -1.55 -14.59 -11.35
N GLY A 393 -1.20 -13.47 -10.75
CA GLY A 393 -1.69 -12.14 -11.12
C GLY A 393 -0.94 -11.54 -12.31
N PRO A 394 -1.54 -10.61 -13.06
CA PRO A 394 -0.87 -9.90 -14.13
C PRO A 394 0.20 -8.99 -13.56
N GLN A 395 1.41 -9.35 -13.81
CA GLN A 395 2.62 -8.70 -13.30
C GLN A 395 2.96 -7.40 -14.08
N SER A 396 1.97 -6.79 -14.69
CA SER A 396 2.08 -5.53 -15.41
C SER A 396 2.18 -4.30 -14.52
N MET A 397 1.97 -4.49 -13.20
CA MET A 397 1.99 -3.39 -12.24
C MET A 397 3.41 -3.02 -11.81
N PRO A 398 3.69 -1.74 -11.56
CA PRO A 398 4.96 -1.33 -11.00
C PRO A 398 5.22 -2.09 -9.69
N ALA A 399 6.47 -2.45 -9.48
CA ALA A 399 6.86 -3.07 -8.21
C ALA A 399 6.43 -2.17 -7.05
N PHE A 400 5.46 -2.64 -6.24
CA PHE A 400 4.95 -1.88 -5.08
C PHE A 400 6.00 -1.64 -3.99
N GLN A 401 7.20 -2.16 -4.19
CA GLN A 401 8.30 -2.11 -3.24
C GLN A 401 9.52 -1.37 -3.78
N ALA A 402 9.42 -0.79 -4.99
CA ALA A 402 10.50 -0.01 -5.56
C ALA A 402 9.99 1.18 -6.37
N VAL A 403 10.71 2.29 -6.31
CA VAL A 403 10.43 3.53 -7.03
C VAL A 403 11.72 4.09 -7.60
N VAL A 404 11.68 4.56 -8.84
CA VAL A 404 12.73 5.39 -9.42
C VAL A 404 12.29 6.85 -9.32
N SER A 405 13.06 7.67 -8.62
CA SER A 405 12.76 9.09 -8.39
C SER A 405 13.99 9.95 -8.65
N GLY A 406 14.00 10.69 -9.74
CA GLY A 406 15.15 11.47 -10.18
C GLY A 406 16.38 10.58 -10.38
N GLU A 407 17.47 10.89 -9.67
CA GLU A 407 18.73 10.14 -9.74
C GLU A 407 18.83 9.01 -8.69
N LEU A 408 17.71 8.58 -8.12
CA LEU A 408 17.66 7.56 -7.08
C LEU A 408 16.79 6.38 -7.49
N PHE A 409 17.30 5.19 -7.20
CA PHE A 409 16.52 3.97 -7.08
C PHE A 409 16.22 3.76 -5.58
N ILE A 410 14.95 3.65 -5.22
CA ILE A 410 14.48 3.54 -3.86
C ILE A 410 13.71 2.25 -3.72
N SER A 411 14.08 1.44 -2.76
CA SER A 411 13.48 0.12 -2.57
C SER A 411 13.19 -0.15 -1.10
N VAL A 412 12.16 -0.93 -0.88
CA VAL A 412 11.97 -1.63 0.38
C VAL A 412 13.09 -2.65 0.52
N VAL A 413 13.64 -2.76 1.71
CA VAL A 413 14.75 -3.66 2.01
C VAL A 413 14.47 -4.50 3.25
N ASN A 414 15.00 -5.71 3.25
CA ASN A 414 14.97 -6.60 4.39
C ASN A 414 16.34 -6.57 5.07
N ASP A 415 16.41 -6.25 6.35
CA ASP A 415 17.60 -6.52 7.11
C ASP A 415 17.64 -8.03 7.41
N THR A 416 18.81 -8.64 7.32
CA THR A 416 19.02 -10.09 7.46
C THR A 416 18.54 -10.68 8.79
N LYS A 417 17.96 -9.88 9.68
CA LYS A 417 17.49 -10.21 11.03
C LYS A 417 15.97 -10.27 11.20
N SER A 418 15.22 -9.87 10.17
CA SER A 418 13.76 -9.76 10.22
C SER A 418 13.10 -10.61 9.15
N ASP A 419 12.03 -11.32 9.50
CA ASP A 419 11.21 -12.09 8.54
C ASP A 419 10.33 -11.18 7.64
N ARG A 420 10.25 -9.88 7.96
CA ARG A 420 9.49 -8.90 7.19
C ARG A 420 10.35 -7.69 6.86
N PRO A 421 10.25 -7.14 5.65
CA PRO A 421 10.98 -5.94 5.28
C PRO A 421 10.52 -4.74 6.14
N ARG A 422 11.49 -4.06 6.76
CA ARG A 422 11.26 -2.90 7.65
C ARG A 422 12.09 -1.69 7.30
N GLY A 423 12.89 -1.77 6.25
CA GLY A 423 13.74 -0.69 5.79
C GLY A 423 13.32 -0.17 4.44
N VAL A 424 13.60 1.10 4.19
CA VAL A 424 13.61 1.70 2.86
C VAL A 424 15.00 2.27 2.64
N SER A 425 15.63 1.89 1.54
CA SER A 425 16.94 2.37 1.14
C SER A 425 16.90 3.04 -0.22
N ALA A 426 17.67 4.12 -0.37
CA ALA A 426 17.89 4.75 -1.66
C ALA A 426 19.32 4.56 -2.12
N TYR A 427 19.46 4.30 -3.41
CA TYR A 427 20.72 4.06 -4.08
C TYR A 427 20.88 5.07 -5.22
N ALA A 428 22.06 5.66 -5.32
CA ALA A 428 22.36 6.57 -6.42
C ALA A 428 22.43 5.80 -7.75
N LEU A 429 21.74 6.28 -8.76
CA LEU A 429 21.78 5.68 -10.12
C LEU A 429 23.16 5.88 -10.77
N ALA A 430 23.96 6.81 -10.28
CA ALA A 430 25.29 7.09 -10.81
C ALA A 430 26.31 5.98 -10.55
N ASP A 431 26.29 5.39 -9.35
CA ASP A 431 27.32 4.46 -8.90
C ASP A 431 26.81 3.30 -8.04
N GLY A 432 25.49 3.22 -7.82
CA GLY A 432 24.85 2.16 -7.03
C GLY A 432 25.07 2.25 -5.52
N ARG A 433 25.71 3.32 -5.02
CA ARG A 433 25.93 3.46 -3.58
C ARG A 433 24.65 3.83 -2.86
N ARG A 434 24.48 3.26 -1.66
CA ARG A 434 23.40 3.64 -0.76
C ARG A 434 23.59 5.09 -0.31
N VAL A 435 22.59 5.94 -0.56
CA VAL A 435 22.56 7.37 -0.19
C VAL A 435 22.00 7.54 1.20
N TRP A 436 20.87 6.86 1.50
CA TRP A 436 20.24 6.87 2.80
C TRP A 436 19.52 5.55 3.07
N HIS A 437 19.22 5.31 4.35
CA HIS A 437 18.45 4.18 4.84
C HIS A 437 17.54 4.65 5.97
N THR A 438 16.27 4.25 5.92
CA THR A 438 15.28 4.60 6.94
C THR A 438 14.58 3.33 7.39
N THR A 439 14.54 3.11 8.71
CA THR A 439 13.88 1.93 9.30
C THR A 439 12.52 2.29 9.85
N PHE A 440 11.60 1.32 9.80
CA PHE A 440 10.30 1.38 10.40
C PHE A 440 10.19 0.32 11.50
N ASP A 441 9.30 0.59 12.44
CA ASP A 441 9.06 -0.35 13.54
C ASP A 441 8.21 -1.53 13.09
N ASP A 442 7.41 -1.34 12.06
CA ASP A 442 6.46 -2.31 11.52
C ASP A 442 6.84 -2.72 10.09
N GLY A 443 6.29 -3.84 9.61
CA GLY A 443 6.53 -4.32 8.25
C GLY A 443 6.04 -3.32 7.21
N ILE A 444 6.78 -3.18 6.11
CA ILE A 444 6.42 -2.31 5.00
C ILE A 444 5.68 -3.15 3.97
N ASP A 445 4.44 -2.77 3.67
CA ASP A 445 3.63 -3.43 2.65
C ASP A 445 3.73 -2.75 1.29
N MET A 446 3.79 -1.40 1.29
CA MET A 446 3.80 -0.64 0.04
C MET A 446 4.77 0.53 0.10
N LEU A 447 5.36 0.81 -1.05
CA LEU A 447 6.15 2.00 -1.34
C LEU A 447 5.68 2.57 -2.68
N ALA A 448 5.18 3.78 -2.68
CA ALA A 448 4.64 4.42 -3.88
C ALA A 448 5.18 5.84 -4.06
N PRO A 449 5.22 6.36 -5.30
CA PRO A 449 5.50 7.77 -5.52
C PRO A 449 4.48 8.65 -4.80
N GLY A 450 4.98 9.64 -4.07
CA GLY A 450 4.20 10.71 -3.49
C GLY A 450 4.14 11.92 -4.42
N ARG A 451 3.90 13.11 -3.83
CA ARG A 451 3.95 14.39 -4.55
C ARG A 451 5.31 15.03 -4.40
N ASP A 452 5.70 15.84 -5.37
CA ASP A 452 6.82 16.78 -5.27
C ASP A 452 8.15 16.16 -4.78
N GLY A 453 8.44 14.92 -5.19
CA GLY A 453 9.64 14.20 -4.78
C GLY A 453 9.52 13.52 -3.40
N GLU A 454 8.31 13.39 -2.90
CA GLU A 454 8.00 12.58 -1.74
C GLU A 454 7.67 11.13 -2.13
N LEU A 455 7.66 10.25 -1.14
CA LEU A 455 7.20 8.87 -1.24
C LEU A 455 6.11 8.63 -0.21
N THR A 456 5.18 7.77 -0.54
CA THR A 456 4.21 7.22 0.39
C THR A 456 4.65 5.83 0.79
N VAL A 457 4.80 5.59 2.08
CA VAL A 457 5.08 4.26 2.65
C VAL A 457 3.89 3.84 3.47
N VAL A 458 3.44 2.62 3.27
CA VAL A 458 2.42 1.99 4.10
C VAL A 458 3.08 0.88 4.89
N THR A 459 2.89 0.93 6.20
CA THR A 459 3.35 -0.11 7.13
C THR A 459 2.15 -0.70 7.83
N SER A 460 2.10 -2.02 7.96
CA SER A 460 1.03 -2.69 8.68
C SER A 460 1.57 -3.64 9.73
N ARG A 461 0.95 -3.58 10.88
CA ARG A 461 1.06 -4.58 11.92
C ARG A 461 -0.25 -4.74 12.69
N TRP A 462 -0.89 -3.58 13.01
CA TRP A 462 -2.09 -3.45 13.85
C TRP A 462 -3.09 -2.47 13.33
N PHE A 463 -2.55 -1.39 12.77
CA PHE A 463 -3.21 -0.37 11.99
C PHE A 463 -2.31 -0.12 10.81
N ASP A 464 -2.89 0.03 9.67
CA ASP A 464 -2.18 0.50 8.51
C ASP A 464 -1.76 1.94 8.76
N GLN A 465 -0.46 2.18 8.69
CA GLN A 465 0.11 3.49 8.95
C GLN A 465 0.65 4.08 7.66
N LEU A 466 0.25 5.30 7.40
CA LEU A 466 0.72 6.09 6.27
C LEU A 466 1.87 6.99 6.69
N TRP A 467 2.96 6.87 5.97
CA TRP A 467 4.15 7.68 6.17
C TRP A 467 4.46 8.45 4.90
N ARG A 468 4.92 9.67 5.07
CA ARG A 468 5.55 10.46 4.04
C ARG A 468 7.07 10.38 4.22
N LEU A 469 7.78 10.08 3.13
CA LEU A 469 9.23 10.07 3.08
C LEU A 469 9.69 11.10 2.06
N ASP A 470 10.66 11.92 2.44
CA ASP A 470 11.41 12.72 1.47
C ASP A 470 12.34 11.81 0.66
N ALA A 471 12.16 11.77 -0.66
CA ALA A 471 12.89 10.84 -1.52
C ALA A 471 14.41 11.11 -1.57
N ARG A 472 14.85 12.33 -1.26
CA ARG A 472 16.27 12.71 -1.32
C ARG A 472 17.02 12.40 -0.03
N SER A 473 16.36 12.55 1.11
CA SER A 473 16.99 12.45 2.43
C SER A 473 16.56 11.22 3.23
N GLY A 474 15.46 10.56 2.85
CA GLY A 474 14.85 9.50 3.64
C GLY A 474 14.20 9.98 4.94
N THR A 475 14.06 11.28 5.15
CA THR A 475 13.39 11.82 6.33
C THR A 475 11.93 11.43 6.32
N ARG A 476 11.48 10.80 7.42
CA ARG A 476 10.12 10.28 7.53
C ARG A 476 9.24 11.15 8.41
N GLU A 477 7.97 11.26 8.05
CA GLU A 477 6.92 11.86 8.83
C GLU A 477 5.70 10.94 8.82
N GLN A 478 5.19 10.58 10.01
CA GLN A 478 3.93 9.85 10.12
C GLN A 478 2.79 10.78 9.75
N LYS A 479 1.99 10.41 8.76
CA LYS A 479 0.83 11.21 8.32
C LYS A 479 -0.44 10.80 9.02
N ALA A 480 -0.70 9.50 9.07
CA ALA A 480 -1.93 9.03 9.63
C ALA A 480 -1.89 7.54 9.96
N VAL A 481 -2.87 7.13 10.73
CA VAL A 481 -3.27 5.74 10.94
C VAL A 481 -4.64 5.58 10.31
N VAL A 482 -4.83 4.56 9.49
CA VAL A 482 -6.14 4.24 8.92
C VAL A 482 -6.88 3.35 9.91
N LEU A 483 -7.96 3.85 10.51
CA LEU A 483 -8.62 3.21 11.65
C LEU A 483 -9.81 2.34 11.29
N ASP A 484 -10.49 2.60 10.19
CA ASP A 484 -11.79 1.99 9.95
C ASP A 484 -11.72 0.78 9.01
N GLY A 485 -11.50 -0.40 9.62
CA GLY A 485 -11.98 -1.69 9.05
C GLY A 485 -11.46 -2.09 7.67
N VAL A 486 -10.63 -1.27 7.07
CA VAL A 486 -10.00 -1.54 5.79
C VAL A 486 -8.64 -2.13 6.07
N SER A 487 -8.48 -3.42 5.85
CA SER A 487 -7.16 -4.05 5.84
C SER A 487 -6.46 -3.67 4.54
N LEU A 488 -5.37 -2.91 4.63
CA LEU A 488 -4.52 -2.66 3.48
C LEU A 488 -3.69 -3.91 3.21
N SER A 489 -4.19 -4.74 2.33
CA SER A 489 -3.40 -5.84 1.76
C SER A 489 -2.24 -5.26 0.95
N PRO A 490 -1.08 -5.94 0.88
CA PRO A 490 0.03 -5.53 0.01
C PRO A 490 -0.33 -5.43 -1.49
N LEU A 491 -1.55 -5.80 -1.85
CA LEU A 491 -2.06 -5.70 -3.22
C LEU A 491 -2.88 -4.43 -3.51
N PHE A 492 -2.91 -3.46 -2.60
CA PHE A 492 -3.46 -2.14 -2.91
C PHE A 492 -2.39 -1.24 -3.52
N ALA A 493 -2.74 -0.51 -4.58
CA ALA A 493 -1.94 0.62 -5.02
C ALA A 493 -2.40 1.87 -4.27
N VAL A 494 -1.45 2.66 -3.77
CA VAL A 494 -1.72 3.91 -3.06
C VAL A 494 -1.29 5.12 -3.87
N ARG A 495 -2.11 6.16 -3.87
CA ARG A 495 -1.84 7.43 -4.55
C ARG A 495 -2.29 8.63 -3.72
N PRO A 496 -1.49 9.68 -3.62
CA PRO A 496 -1.92 10.91 -2.95
C PRO A 496 -2.98 11.61 -3.80
N THR A 497 -4.07 12.05 -3.16
CA THR A 497 -5.15 12.82 -3.81
C THR A 497 -4.85 14.32 -3.83
N ALA A 498 -5.55 15.09 -4.69
CA ALA A 498 -5.36 16.54 -4.80
C ALA A 498 -5.57 17.28 -3.46
N ASN A 499 -6.41 16.75 -2.59
CA ASN A 499 -6.81 17.38 -1.34
C ASN A 499 -5.92 17.02 -0.13
N GLY A 500 -4.84 16.25 -0.35
CA GLY A 500 -3.92 15.85 0.73
C GLY A 500 -4.21 14.47 1.33
N GLY A 501 -5.31 13.83 0.95
CA GLY A 501 -5.65 12.46 1.31
C GLY A 501 -4.98 11.43 0.38
N TYR A 502 -5.43 10.18 0.48
CA TYR A 502 -4.90 9.07 -0.32
C TYR A 502 -6.02 8.27 -0.97
N LEU A 503 -5.79 7.87 -2.21
CA LEU A 503 -6.62 6.92 -2.95
C LEU A 503 -5.97 5.54 -2.92
N PHE A 504 -6.74 4.54 -2.56
CA PHE A 504 -6.35 3.14 -2.61
C PHE A 504 -7.11 2.42 -3.73
N VAL A 505 -6.38 1.68 -4.53
CA VAL A 505 -6.93 0.87 -5.62
C VAL A 505 -6.67 -0.59 -5.29
N ASN A 506 -7.72 -1.35 -5.06
CA ASN A 506 -7.63 -2.78 -4.78
C ASN A 506 -7.25 -3.55 -6.05
N LEU A 507 -6.16 -4.28 -6.00
CA LEU A 507 -5.67 -5.12 -7.08
C LEU A 507 -5.78 -6.61 -6.76
N HIS A 508 -6.35 -6.93 -5.59
CA HIS A 508 -6.55 -8.30 -5.15
C HIS A 508 -7.63 -9.00 -6.00
N GLU A 509 -7.37 -10.24 -6.36
CA GLU A 509 -8.35 -11.13 -6.98
C GLU A 509 -9.31 -11.65 -5.92
N ASP A 510 -10.60 -11.77 -6.25
CA ASP A 510 -11.63 -12.42 -5.41
C ASP A 510 -11.84 -11.82 -4.01
N SER A 511 -11.49 -10.55 -3.79
CA SER A 511 -11.70 -9.93 -2.48
C SER A 511 -13.15 -9.43 -2.32
N ASP A 512 -13.70 -9.65 -1.13
CA ASP A 512 -14.95 -9.01 -0.70
C ASP A 512 -14.74 -7.57 -0.20
N GLU A 513 -13.52 -7.05 -0.35
CA GLU A 513 -13.13 -5.72 0.05
C GLU A 513 -13.51 -4.67 -0.99
N ALA A 514 -13.52 -3.41 -0.58
CA ALA A 514 -13.79 -2.28 -1.47
C ALA A 514 -12.86 -2.28 -2.70
N ALA A 515 -13.43 -2.03 -3.89
CA ALA A 515 -12.67 -1.94 -5.14
C ALA A 515 -11.73 -0.74 -5.17
N LEU A 516 -12.20 0.38 -4.61
CA LEU A 516 -11.47 1.62 -4.38
C LEU A 516 -11.99 2.28 -3.13
N PHE A 517 -11.13 3.01 -2.45
CA PHE A 517 -11.56 3.92 -1.38
C PHE A 517 -10.57 5.08 -1.26
N ALA A 518 -11.04 6.19 -0.73
CA ALA A 518 -10.19 7.32 -0.38
C ALA A 518 -10.26 7.60 1.11
N VAL A 519 -9.15 8.08 1.65
CA VAL A 519 -9.03 8.55 3.04
C VAL A 519 -8.57 10.00 3.06
N ASP A 520 -9.14 10.79 3.98
CA ASP A 520 -8.86 12.22 4.19
C ASP A 520 -8.36 12.48 5.63
#